data_5ca33d4070cd2e133fec340210feb4a4
#
_entry.id   5ca33d4070cd2e133fec340210feb4a4
#
_cell.length_a   1.000
_cell.length_b   1.000
_cell.length_c   1.000
_cell.angle_alpha   90.00
_cell.angle_beta   90.00
_cell.angle_gamma   90.00
#
_symmetry.space_group_name_H-M   'P 1'
#
loop_
_entity.id
_entity.type
_entity.pdbx_description
1 polymer ?
#
loop_
_entity_poly.entity_id
_entity_poly.type
_entity_poly.pdbx_seq_one_letter_code
_entity_poly.pdbx_strand_id
1 'polypeptide(L)'
;MENKTKEQNALGQDTAQPVVDGKKVLLRLKDVKQYFPVKKTKLREKQRYVRANDGISLDIFEGETLGLVGESGCGKSTLGRTILQLYPQSHGDILYYKDGKGIDLKKLSYEEMRVIRKDLQLIFQDPYSSLNPRMTVGQIIGEGLTSHGVFRRGDPAMKEYIFKVMEDCGLANYMFNRYPHQFSGGQRQRIGIARSLALNPKFVVCDEAGS
;
A
#
# COMPACT_ATOMS: atom_id res chain seq x y z
N MET A 1 2.04 -27.56 -14.94
CA MET A 1 3.35 -27.08 -15.45
C MET A 1 3.34 -25.61 -15.88
N GLU A 2 2.20 -25.06 -16.29
CA GLU A 2 2.11 -23.63 -16.74
C GLU A 2 2.32 -22.56 -15.67
N ASN A 3 2.05 -22.84 -14.39
CA ASN A 3 2.23 -21.84 -13.31
C ASN A 3 3.70 -21.53 -12.99
N LYS A 4 4.62 -22.48 -13.14
CA LYS A 4 6.05 -22.24 -12.88
C LYS A 4 6.72 -21.34 -13.92
N THR A 5 6.23 -21.35 -15.15
CA THR A 5 6.79 -20.54 -16.25
C THR A 5 6.39 -19.07 -16.17
N LYS A 6 5.21 -18.75 -15.57
CA LYS A 6 4.76 -17.37 -15.37
C LYS A 6 5.47 -16.67 -14.21
N GLU A 7 5.80 -17.40 -13.13
CA GLU A 7 6.62 -16.86 -12.03
C GLU A 7 8.04 -16.45 -12.47
N GLN A 8 8.62 -17.19 -13.43
CA GLN A 8 9.95 -16.87 -13.96
C GLN A 8 9.98 -15.61 -14.84
N ASN A 9 8.87 -15.20 -15.45
CA ASN A 9 8.79 -14.01 -16.31
C ASN A 9 8.52 -12.71 -15.54
N ALA A 10 8.00 -12.76 -14.32
CA ALA A 10 7.82 -11.58 -13.44
C ALA A 10 9.12 -11.20 -12.71
N LEU A 11 10.06 -12.14 -12.59
CA LEU A 11 11.38 -11.93 -12.00
C LEU A 11 12.26 -11.18 -13.02
N GLY A 12 12.46 -9.87 -12.82
CA GLY A 12 13.40 -9.08 -13.61
C GLY A 12 14.84 -9.63 -13.52
N GLN A 13 15.69 -9.20 -14.45
CA GLN A 13 17.10 -9.64 -14.55
C GLN A 13 17.97 -9.32 -13.30
N ASP A 14 17.47 -8.52 -12.35
CA ASP A 14 18.16 -8.15 -11.10
C ASP A 14 17.49 -8.91 -9.92
N THR A 15 17.77 -10.19 -9.86
CA THR A 15 17.03 -11.14 -9.00
C THR A 15 17.47 -11.15 -7.55
N ALA A 16 18.66 -10.64 -7.21
CA ALA A 16 19.17 -10.63 -5.85
C ALA A 16 18.83 -9.32 -5.14
N GLN A 17 18.42 -9.42 -3.87
CA GLN A 17 18.17 -8.26 -3.02
C GLN A 17 19.48 -7.48 -2.80
N PRO A 18 19.57 -6.19 -3.20
CA PRO A 18 20.77 -5.41 -2.99
C PRO A 18 20.97 -5.08 -1.52
N VAL A 19 22.25 -5.01 -1.14
CA VAL A 19 22.68 -4.46 0.16
C VAL A 19 23.52 -3.22 -0.15
N VAL A 20 23.11 -2.08 0.37
CA VAL A 20 23.79 -0.79 0.22
C VAL A 20 24.13 -0.29 1.62
N ASP A 21 25.38 0.00 1.89
CA ASP A 21 25.86 0.43 3.20
C ASP A 21 25.41 -0.47 4.36
N GLY A 22 25.41 -1.80 4.13
CA GLY A 22 25.01 -2.81 5.11
C GLY A 22 23.49 -2.94 5.32
N LYS A 23 22.65 -2.15 4.62
CA LYS A 23 21.19 -2.19 4.70
C LYS A 23 20.60 -2.91 3.48
N LYS A 24 19.62 -3.77 3.72
CA LYS A 24 18.88 -4.45 2.66
C LYS A 24 17.85 -3.52 2.03
N VAL A 25 17.83 -3.45 0.70
CA VAL A 25 16.83 -2.69 -0.04
C VAL A 25 15.51 -3.44 -0.04
N LEU A 26 14.45 -2.83 0.45
CA LEU A 26 13.08 -3.35 0.42
C LEU A 26 12.37 -3.02 -0.90
N LEU A 27 12.50 -1.75 -1.32
CA LEU A 27 11.93 -1.24 -2.57
C LEU A 27 12.98 -0.44 -3.33
N ARG A 28 13.05 -0.63 -4.64
CA ARG A 28 13.90 0.16 -5.54
C ARG A 28 13.06 0.76 -6.66
N LEU A 29 13.10 2.07 -6.77
CA LEU A 29 12.52 2.83 -7.85
C LEU A 29 13.63 3.19 -8.86
N LYS A 30 13.37 2.94 -10.16
CA LYS A 30 14.30 3.29 -11.27
C LYS A 30 13.56 4.14 -12.29
N ASP A 31 13.92 5.42 -12.40
CA ASP A 31 13.36 6.40 -13.36
C ASP A 31 11.82 6.40 -13.42
N VAL A 32 11.18 6.32 -12.24
CA VAL A 32 9.71 6.22 -12.14
C VAL A 32 9.08 7.54 -12.58
N LYS A 33 8.15 7.44 -13.56
CA LYS A 33 7.36 8.57 -14.05
C LYS A 33 5.87 8.24 -13.94
N GLN A 34 5.10 9.20 -13.46
CA GLN A 34 3.65 9.12 -13.41
C GLN A 34 3.03 10.32 -14.11
N TYR A 35 2.40 10.06 -15.25
CA TYR A 35 1.77 11.06 -16.10
C TYR A 35 0.29 10.78 -16.23
N PHE A 36 -0.54 11.80 -16.01
CA PHE A 36 -1.98 11.71 -16.18
C PHE A 36 -2.40 12.44 -17.46
N PRO A 37 -3.16 11.79 -18.35
CA PRO A 37 -3.66 12.44 -19.55
C PRO A 37 -4.69 13.53 -19.21
N VAL A 38 -4.52 14.72 -19.77
CA VAL A 38 -5.50 15.80 -19.69
C VAL A 38 -6.62 15.53 -20.70
N LYS A 39 -7.87 15.70 -20.29
CA LYS A 39 -9.02 15.53 -21.20
C LYS A 39 -8.90 16.51 -22.38
N LYS A 40 -8.99 15.99 -23.60
CA LYS A 40 -9.01 16.81 -24.82
C LYS A 40 -10.30 17.60 -24.88
N THR A 41 -10.20 18.88 -25.23
CA THR A 41 -11.36 19.76 -25.45
C THR A 41 -11.77 19.80 -26.92
N LYS A 42 -10.82 19.52 -27.85
CA LYS A 42 -11.03 19.50 -29.29
C LYS A 42 -10.54 18.20 -29.90
N LEU A 43 -11.22 17.70 -30.94
CA LEU A 43 -10.94 16.40 -31.59
C LEU A 43 -9.50 16.31 -32.18
N ARG A 44 -8.92 17.46 -32.62
CA ARG A 44 -7.57 17.50 -33.22
C ARG A 44 -6.49 18.01 -32.23
N GLU A 45 -6.80 18.14 -30.94
CA GLU A 45 -5.85 18.59 -29.94
C GLU A 45 -4.81 17.51 -29.65
N LYS A 46 -3.51 17.88 -29.59
CA LYS A 46 -2.45 16.96 -29.12
C LYS A 46 -2.70 16.57 -27.68
N GLN A 47 -2.48 15.31 -27.35
CA GLN A 47 -2.61 14.82 -25.97
C GLN A 47 -1.61 15.56 -25.07
N ARG A 48 -2.13 16.22 -24.03
CA ARG A 48 -1.34 16.83 -22.95
C ARG A 48 -1.36 15.93 -21.72
N TYR A 49 -0.30 16.00 -20.92
CA TYR A 49 -0.16 15.23 -19.70
C TYR A 49 0.22 16.14 -18.53
N VAL A 50 -0.34 15.86 -17.37
CA VAL A 50 0.16 16.36 -16.09
C VAL A 50 1.24 15.40 -15.64
N ARG A 51 2.47 15.88 -15.47
CA ARG A 51 3.61 15.12 -14.98
C ARG A 51 3.64 15.21 -13.47
N ALA A 52 2.99 14.26 -12.79
CA ALA A 52 2.93 14.26 -11.34
C ALA A 52 4.24 13.82 -10.69
N ASN A 53 4.92 12.84 -11.30
CA ASN A 53 6.27 12.45 -10.94
C ASN A 53 7.06 12.28 -12.24
N ASP A 54 8.34 12.72 -12.27
CA ASP A 54 9.17 12.69 -13.47
C ASP A 54 10.61 12.31 -13.11
N GLY A 55 10.97 11.04 -13.34
CA GLY A 55 12.33 10.54 -13.18
C GLY A 55 12.76 10.27 -11.74
N ILE A 56 11.86 9.74 -10.91
CA ILE A 56 12.18 9.43 -9.51
C ILE A 56 12.95 8.12 -9.41
N SER A 57 14.18 8.19 -8.84
CA SER A 57 15.00 7.02 -8.53
C SER A 57 15.42 7.09 -7.08
N LEU A 58 15.09 6.05 -6.29
CA LEU A 58 15.48 5.95 -4.89
C LEU A 58 15.38 4.50 -4.41
N ASP A 59 16.12 4.18 -3.37
CA ASP A 59 16.01 2.94 -2.61
C ASP A 59 15.34 3.21 -1.27
N ILE A 60 14.47 2.30 -0.84
CA ILE A 60 13.86 2.27 0.49
C ILE A 60 14.33 1.00 1.17
N PHE A 61 14.88 1.11 2.38
CA PHE A 61 15.51 0.00 3.08
C PHE A 61 14.56 -0.69 4.05
N GLU A 62 14.86 -1.94 4.40
CA GLU A 62 14.12 -2.66 5.45
C GLU A 62 14.27 -1.93 6.80
N GLY A 63 13.16 -1.74 7.52
CA GLY A 63 13.13 -1.08 8.83
C GLY A 63 13.37 0.42 8.80
N GLU A 64 13.41 1.05 7.63
CA GLU A 64 13.59 2.49 7.48
C GLU A 64 12.27 3.25 7.58
N THR A 65 12.33 4.45 8.15
CA THR A 65 11.28 5.46 8.02
C THR A 65 11.77 6.56 7.10
N LEU A 66 11.24 6.61 5.87
CA LEU A 66 11.60 7.62 4.87
C LEU A 66 10.56 8.74 4.87
N GLY A 67 10.98 9.97 5.17
CA GLY A 67 10.14 11.16 5.08
C GLY A 67 10.19 11.78 3.68
N LEU A 68 9.01 11.95 3.06
CA LEU A 68 8.87 12.64 1.78
C LEU A 68 8.30 14.05 2.00
N VAL A 69 9.14 15.06 1.80
CA VAL A 69 8.81 16.48 2.05
C VAL A 69 8.73 17.25 0.73
N GLY A 70 7.86 18.24 0.67
CA GLY A 70 7.68 19.12 -0.49
C GLY A 70 6.36 19.88 -0.41
N GLU A 71 6.16 20.85 -1.29
CA GLU A 71 4.97 21.69 -1.37
C GLU A 71 3.69 20.88 -1.61
N SER A 72 2.53 21.46 -1.28
CA SER A 72 1.24 20.85 -1.62
C SER A 72 1.10 20.72 -3.14
N GLY A 73 0.62 19.56 -3.60
CA GLY A 73 0.44 19.30 -5.03
C GLY A 73 1.72 18.89 -5.80
N CYS A 74 2.90 18.81 -5.17
CA CYS A 74 4.15 18.42 -5.86
C CYS A 74 4.26 16.92 -6.20
N GLY A 75 3.23 16.11 -5.94
CA GLY A 75 3.19 14.71 -6.35
C GLY A 75 3.54 13.67 -5.28
N LYS A 76 3.69 14.05 -3.99
CA LYS A 76 4.01 13.12 -2.87
C LYS A 76 3.01 11.96 -2.77
N SER A 77 1.73 12.28 -2.62
CA SER A 77 0.66 11.27 -2.54
C SER A 77 0.56 10.43 -3.81
N THR A 78 0.83 11.05 -4.96
CA THR A 78 0.87 10.32 -6.24
C THR A 78 2.00 9.31 -6.25
N LEU A 79 3.20 9.67 -5.78
CA LEU A 79 4.33 8.73 -5.70
C LEU A 79 4.01 7.55 -4.79
N GLY A 80 3.49 7.79 -3.59
CA GLY A 80 3.09 6.72 -2.68
C GLY A 80 2.08 5.75 -3.29
N ARG A 81 1.04 6.29 -3.96
CA ARG A 81 0.03 5.47 -4.64
C ARG A 81 0.58 4.74 -5.86
N THR A 82 1.57 5.32 -6.55
CA THR A 82 2.26 4.66 -7.68
C THR A 82 3.13 3.51 -7.18
N ILE A 83 3.85 3.68 -6.08
CA ILE A 83 4.62 2.58 -5.45
C ILE A 83 3.72 1.40 -5.11
N LEU A 84 2.53 1.66 -4.57
CA LEU A 84 1.55 0.63 -4.22
C LEU A 84 0.76 0.08 -5.43
N GLN A 85 1.10 0.50 -6.67
CA GLN A 85 0.39 0.11 -7.90
C GLN A 85 -1.12 0.39 -7.87
N LEU A 86 -1.54 1.43 -7.14
CA LEU A 86 -2.88 2.00 -7.24
C LEU A 86 -3.02 2.82 -8.53
N TYR A 87 -1.92 3.39 -8.98
CA TYR A 87 -1.71 3.95 -10.32
C TYR A 87 -0.54 3.21 -10.96
N PRO A 88 -0.73 2.49 -12.07
CA PRO A 88 0.38 1.89 -12.78
C PRO A 88 1.28 3.00 -13.31
N GLN A 89 2.59 2.94 -13.03
CA GLN A 89 3.55 3.94 -13.49
C GLN A 89 3.58 4.02 -15.02
N SER A 90 3.71 5.26 -15.55
CA SER A 90 3.80 5.50 -16.98
C SER A 90 5.11 4.97 -17.56
N HIS A 91 6.24 5.19 -16.84
CA HIS A 91 7.59 4.73 -17.20
C HIS A 91 8.36 4.35 -15.95
N GLY A 92 9.49 3.65 -16.16
CA GLY A 92 10.37 3.19 -15.11
C GLY A 92 9.91 1.90 -14.44
N ASP A 93 10.70 1.43 -13.48
CA ASP A 93 10.47 0.17 -12.79
C ASP A 93 10.36 0.38 -11.28
N ILE A 94 9.52 -0.43 -10.63
CA ILE A 94 9.40 -0.50 -9.17
C ILE A 94 9.62 -1.95 -8.78
N LEU A 95 10.77 -2.21 -8.14
CA LEU A 95 11.18 -3.53 -7.69
C LEU A 95 10.90 -3.66 -6.20
N TYR A 96 10.12 -4.66 -5.82
CA TYR A 96 9.91 -5.07 -4.44
C TYR A 96 10.73 -6.31 -4.15
N TYR A 97 11.53 -6.28 -3.08
CA TYR A 97 12.37 -7.42 -2.70
C TYR A 97 11.69 -8.22 -1.60
N LYS A 98 11.43 -9.50 -1.89
CA LYS A 98 10.82 -10.45 -0.97
C LYS A 98 11.62 -11.74 -0.99
N ASP A 99 11.98 -12.24 0.19
CA ASP A 99 12.75 -13.48 0.36
C ASP A 99 14.05 -13.50 -0.49
N GLY A 100 14.73 -12.35 -0.57
CA GLY A 100 15.97 -12.16 -1.32
C GLY A 100 15.80 -12.03 -2.83
N LYS A 101 14.57 -11.99 -3.35
CA LYS A 101 14.26 -11.90 -4.80
C LYS A 101 13.56 -10.60 -5.15
N GLY A 102 14.01 -9.95 -6.24
CA GLY A 102 13.37 -8.76 -6.80
C GLY A 102 12.15 -9.13 -7.65
N ILE A 103 11.04 -8.48 -7.37
CA ILE A 103 9.76 -8.62 -8.05
C ILE A 103 9.42 -7.28 -8.69
N ASP A 104 9.32 -7.23 -10.02
CA ASP A 104 8.86 -6.05 -10.74
C ASP A 104 7.33 -5.94 -10.61
N LEU A 105 6.87 -4.95 -9.84
CA LEU A 105 5.45 -4.79 -9.52
C LEU A 105 4.59 -4.52 -10.76
N LYS A 106 5.15 -3.92 -11.80
CA LYS A 106 4.44 -3.62 -13.06
C LYS A 106 4.11 -4.87 -13.87
N LYS A 107 4.93 -5.92 -13.73
CA LYS A 107 4.77 -7.17 -14.49
C LYS A 107 3.83 -8.17 -13.84
N LEU A 108 3.39 -7.89 -12.61
CA LEU A 108 2.49 -8.77 -11.89
C LEU A 108 1.09 -8.77 -12.50
N SER A 109 0.50 -9.95 -12.59
CA SER A 109 -0.93 -10.11 -12.83
C SER A 109 -1.75 -9.59 -11.65
N TYR A 110 -3.05 -9.42 -11.84
CA TYR A 110 -3.95 -8.98 -10.76
C TYR A 110 -3.89 -9.91 -9.54
N GLU A 111 -3.86 -11.23 -9.76
CA GLU A 111 -3.83 -12.23 -8.68
C GLU A 111 -2.50 -12.22 -7.93
N GLU A 112 -1.37 -12.09 -8.64
CA GLU A 112 -0.05 -11.97 -8.03
C GLU A 112 0.06 -10.67 -7.23
N MET A 113 -0.41 -9.55 -7.78
CA MET A 113 -0.42 -8.27 -7.07
C MET A 113 -1.31 -8.32 -5.82
N ARG A 114 -2.41 -9.08 -5.84
CA ARG A 114 -3.26 -9.29 -4.67
C ARG A 114 -2.50 -9.92 -3.50
N VAL A 115 -1.61 -10.87 -3.77
CA VAL A 115 -0.75 -11.48 -2.73
C VAL A 115 0.24 -10.44 -2.17
N ILE A 116 0.85 -9.64 -3.04
CA ILE A 116 1.83 -8.61 -2.65
C ILE A 116 1.16 -7.47 -1.86
N ARG A 117 -0.10 -7.14 -2.14
CA ARG A 117 -0.84 -6.09 -1.40
C ARG A 117 -0.99 -6.37 0.10
N LYS A 118 -0.83 -7.62 0.55
CA LYS A 118 -0.72 -7.91 1.98
C LYS A 118 0.51 -7.24 2.61
N ASP A 119 1.62 -7.23 1.88
CA ASP A 119 2.89 -6.70 2.35
C ASP A 119 2.99 -5.17 2.16
N LEU A 120 2.22 -4.61 1.21
CA LEU A 120 2.25 -3.18 0.83
C LEU A 120 0.92 -2.50 1.18
N GLN A 121 0.90 -1.67 2.20
CA GLN A 121 -0.33 -1.05 2.72
C GLN A 121 -0.31 0.47 2.61
N LEU A 122 -1.51 1.07 2.58
CA LEU A 122 -1.73 2.51 2.57
C LEU A 122 -2.58 2.92 3.77
N ILE A 123 -2.12 3.91 4.52
CA ILE A 123 -2.91 4.64 5.49
C ILE A 123 -3.34 5.93 4.81
N PHE A 124 -4.67 6.09 4.63
CA PHE A 124 -5.25 7.22 3.93
C PHE A 124 -5.25 8.49 4.79
N GLN A 125 -5.10 9.64 4.11
CA GLN A 125 -5.20 10.97 4.69
C GLN A 125 -6.58 11.24 5.33
N ASP A 126 -7.67 10.88 4.63
CA ASP A 126 -9.03 11.09 5.11
C ASP A 126 -9.60 9.84 5.79
N PRO A 127 -9.70 9.86 7.14
CA PRO A 127 -10.28 8.74 7.88
C PRO A 127 -11.79 8.59 7.67
N TYR A 128 -12.49 9.63 7.19
CA TYR A 128 -13.94 9.58 7.00
C TYR A 128 -14.32 8.78 5.75
N SER A 129 -13.66 9.04 4.63
CA SER A 129 -13.94 8.35 3.37
C SER A 129 -13.31 6.96 3.30
N SER A 130 -12.32 6.66 4.14
CA SER A 130 -11.56 5.42 4.09
C SER A 130 -12.25 4.22 4.79
N LEU A 131 -13.25 4.45 5.64
CA LEU A 131 -13.94 3.42 6.41
C LEU A 131 -15.37 3.21 5.90
N ASN A 132 -15.75 1.95 5.68
CA ASN A 132 -17.13 1.61 5.30
C ASN A 132 -18.08 1.86 6.49
N PRO A 133 -19.03 2.81 6.41
CA PRO A 133 -19.89 3.18 7.54
C PRO A 133 -20.90 2.09 7.95
N ARG A 134 -21.07 1.06 7.10
CA ARG A 134 -21.98 -0.08 7.35
C ARG A 134 -21.30 -1.26 8.05
N MET A 135 -20.00 -1.17 8.29
CA MET A 135 -19.21 -2.21 8.94
C MET A 135 -18.84 -1.78 10.35
N THR A 136 -18.80 -2.74 11.29
CA THR A 136 -18.25 -2.50 12.64
C THR A 136 -16.73 -2.42 12.59
N VAL A 137 -16.11 -1.88 13.65
CA VAL A 137 -14.64 -1.81 13.79
C VAL A 137 -14.00 -3.18 13.59
N GLY A 138 -14.53 -4.22 14.25
CA GLY A 138 -14.03 -5.58 14.10
C GLY A 138 -14.12 -6.11 12.67
N GLN A 139 -15.21 -5.79 11.96
CA GLN A 139 -15.39 -6.15 10.56
C GLN A 139 -14.39 -5.41 9.64
N ILE A 140 -14.17 -4.11 9.87
CA ILE A 140 -13.24 -3.29 9.09
C ILE A 140 -11.80 -3.82 9.22
N ILE A 141 -11.36 -4.11 10.44
CA ILE A 141 -10.02 -4.64 10.69
C ILE A 141 -9.88 -6.08 10.17
N GLY A 142 -10.94 -6.90 10.35
CA GLY A 142 -10.95 -8.31 9.98
C GLY A 142 -11.14 -8.58 8.48
N GLU A 143 -11.65 -7.62 7.70
CA GLU A 143 -11.89 -7.80 6.26
C GLU A 143 -10.62 -8.18 5.50
N GLY A 144 -9.53 -7.46 5.75
CA GLY A 144 -8.22 -7.75 5.14
C GLY A 144 -7.71 -9.13 5.54
N LEU A 145 -7.86 -9.51 6.81
CA LEU A 145 -7.40 -10.79 7.34
C LEU A 145 -8.08 -11.97 6.64
N THR A 146 -9.38 -11.89 6.41
CA THR A 146 -10.13 -12.93 5.69
C THR A 146 -9.88 -12.91 4.20
N SER A 147 -9.80 -11.73 3.58
CA SER A 147 -9.57 -11.58 2.14
C SER A 147 -8.22 -12.10 1.69
N HIS A 148 -7.19 -11.97 2.54
CA HIS A 148 -5.85 -12.47 2.31
C HIS A 148 -5.60 -13.87 2.91
N GLY A 149 -6.65 -14.53 3.44
CA GLY A 149 -6.54 -15.89 3.95
C GLY A 149 -5.68 -16.05 5.21
N VAL A 150 -5.47 -14.98 5.98
CA VAL A 150 -4.74 -15.03 7.27
C VAL A 150 -5.56 -15.79 8.30
N PHE A 151 -6.87 -15.54 8.31
CA PHE A 151 -7.85 -16.27 9.13
C PHE A 151 -9.04 -16.70 8.28
N ARG A 152 -9.69 -17.79 8.69
CA ARG A 152 -11.00 -18.19 8.14
C ARG A 152 -12.09 -17.32 8.75
N ARG A 153 -13.15 -17.06 7.99
CA ARG A 153 -14.31 -16.31 8.47
C ARG A 153 -14.94 -17.04 9.65
N GLY A 154 -15.13 -16.33 10.77
CA GLY A 154 -15.71 -16.88 11.99
C GLY A 154 -14.71 -17.62 12.90
N ASP A 155 -13.42 -17.58 12.59
CA ASP A 155 -12.37 -18.14 13.45
C ASP A 155 -12.30 -17.35 14.77
N PRO A 156 -12.49 -17.99 15.93
CA PRO A 156 -12.37 -17.33 17.23
C PRO A 156 -11.01 -16.66 17.45
N ALA A 157 -9.91 -17.27 16.96
CA ALA A 157 -8.57 -16.73 17.07
C ALA A 157 -8.42 -15.39 16.34
N MET A 158 -9.19 -15.14 15.27
CA MET A 158 -9.22 -13.87 14.57
C MET A 158 -9.69 -12.72 15.47
N LYS A 159 -10.69 -12.96 16.30
CA LYS A 159 -11.22 -11.95 17.23
C LYS A 159 -10.18 -11.55 18.26
N GLU A 160 -9.50 -12.52 18.86
CA GLU A 160 -8.42 -12.27 19.83
C GLU A 160 -7.26 -11.50 19.17
N TYR A 161 -6.91 -11.87 17.94
CA TYR A 161 -5.90 -11.16 17.18
C TYR A 161 -6.31 -9.70 16.90
N ILE A 162 -7.56 -9.46 16.50
CA ILE A 162 -8.08 -8.10 16.25
C ILE A 162 -8.05 -7.28 17.55
N PHE A 163 -8.39 -7.85 18.69
CA PHE A 163 -8.34 -7.17 19.99
C PHE A 163 -6.92 -6.70 20.30
N LYS A 164 -5.91 -7.55 20.07
CA LYS A 164 -4.51 -7.18 20.24
C LYS A 164 -4.11 -6.02 19.32
N VAL A 165 -4.46 -6.08 18.04
CA VAL A 165 -4.19 -5.01 17.07
C VAL A 165 -4.89 -3.70 17.47
N MET A 166 -6.13 -3.77 17.97
CA MET A 166 -6.86 -2.61 18.48
C MET A 166 -6.14 -1.98 19.67
N GLU A 167 -5.70 -2.79 20.62
CA GLU A 167 -4.96 -2.34 21.81
C GLU A 167 -3.63 -1.67 21.41
N ASP A 168 -2.86 -2.28 20.51
CA ASP A 168 -1.61 -1.73 19.98
C ASP A 168 -1.82 -0.35 19.30
N CYS A 169 -3.02 -0.10 18.76
CA CYS A 169 -3.43 1.17 18.15
C CYS A 169 -4.16 2.12 19.13
N GLY A 170 -4.23 1.80 20.42
CA GLY A 170 -4.92 2.59 21.44
C GLY A 170 -6.45 2.63 21.28
N LEU A 171 -7.05 1.54 20.80
CA LEU A 171 -8.48 1.33 20.70
C LEU A 171 -8.92 0.30 21.73
N ALA A 172 -9.91 0.64 22.57
CA ALA A 172 -10.42 -0.29 23.56
C ALA A 172 -11.31 -1.40 22.96
N ASN A 173 -11.23 -2.61 23.50
CA ASN A 173 -11.92 -3.80 22.98
C ASN A 173 -13.44 -3.66 22.92
N TYR A 174 -14.07 -2.87 23.81
CA TYR A 174 -15.51 -2.60 23.77
C TYR A 174 -15.96 -1.85 22.49
N MET A 175 -15.03 -1.25 21.76
CA MET A 175 -15.27 -0.54 20.49
C MET A 175 -15.48 -1.50 19.31
N PHE A 176 -15.15 -2.78 19.44
CA PHE A 176 -15.16 -3.80 18.38
C PHE A 176 -16.49 -3.88 17.61
N ASN A 177 -17.62 -3.79 18.31
CA ASN A 177 -18.95 -3.87 17.71
C ASN A 177 -19.55 -2.52 17.33
N ARG A 178 -18.83 -1.42 17.49
CA ARG A 178 -19.28 -0.07 17.14
C ARG A 178 -19.02 0.26 15.68
N TYR A 179 -19.78 1.22 15.17
CA TYR A 179 -19.69 1.70 13.78
C TYR A 179 -18.87 2.99 13.69
N PRO A 180 -18.22 3.28 12.54
CA PRO A 180 -17.35 4.45 12.34
C PRO A 180 -17.98 5.79 12.74
N HIS A 181 -19.29 5.98 12.49
CA HIS A 181 -19.98 7.24 12.81
C HIS A 181 -20.04 7.56 14.32
N GLN A 182 -19.77 6.57 15.18
CA GLN A 182 -19.78 6.71 16.65
C GLN A 182 -18.41 7.16 17.22
N PHE A 183 -17.46 7.50 16.37
CA PHE A 183 -16.08 7.81 16.74
C PHE A 183 -15.66 9.22 16.32
N SER A 184 -14.74 9.81 17.08
CA SER A 184 -14.04 11.04 16.71
C SER A 184 -13.13 10.85 15.48
N GLY A 185 -12.69 11.92 14.83
CA GLY A 185 -11.76 11.86 13.71
C GLY A 185 -10.47 11.08 14.04
N GLY A 186 -9.85 11.38 15.18
CA GLY A 186 -8.64 10.68 15.62
C GLY A 186 -8.86 9.20 15.93
N GLN A 187 -10.03 8.82 16.48
CA GLN A 187 -10.36 7.40 16.67
C GLN A 187 -10.58 6.68 15.34
N ARG A 188 -11.23 7.31 14.35
CA ARG A 188 -11.37 6.74 13.00
C ARG A 188 -10.03 6.55 12.32
N GLN A 189 -9.11 7.51 12.50
CA GLN A 189 -7.75 7.38 12.01
C GLN A 189 -7.05 6.15 12.60
N ARG A 190 -7.15 5.93 13.91
CA ARG A 190 -6.61 4.73 14.59
C ARG A 190 -7.24 3.44 14.07
N ILE A 191 -8.54 3.43 13.74
CA ILE A 191 -9.20 2.28 13.10
C ILE A 191 -8.59 2.01 11.72
N GLY A 192 -8.35 3.04 10.91
CA GLY A 192 -7.68 2.92 9.61
C GLY A 192 -6.24 2.40 9.72
N ILE A 193 -5.51 2.86 10.73
CA ILE A 193 -4.17 2.37 11.06
C ILE A 193 -4.25 0.89 11.46
N ALA A 194 -5.12 0.53 12.38
CA ALA A 194 -5.31 -0.85 12.84
C ALA A 194 -5.66 -1.80 11.68
N ARG A 195 -6.55 -1.37 10.77
CA ARG A 195 -6.89 -2.13 9.56
C ARG A 195 -5.66 -2.43 8.70
N SER A 196 -4.80 -1.45 8.47
CA SER A 196 -3.59 -1.63 7.65
C SER A 196 -2.54 -2.47 8.38
N LEU A 197 -2.30 -2.24 9.66
CA LEU A 197 -1.29 -2.96 10.46
C LEU A 197 -1.71 -4.41 10.78
N ALA A 198 -3.01 -4.73 10.79
CA ALA A 198 -3.50 -6.09 11.04
C ALA A 198 -2.91 -7.12 10.07
N LEU A 199 -2.56 -6.72 8.85
CA LEU A 199 -1.92 -7.60 7.85
C LEU A 199 -0.42 -7.82 8.09
N ASN A 200 0.19 -7.18 9.11
CA ASN A 200 1.63 -7.20 9.38
C ASN A 200 2.45 -6.85 8.12
N PRO A 201 2.21 -5.68 7.51
CA PRO A 201 2.82 -5.28 6.25
C PRO A 201 4.33 -5.10 6.37
N LYS A 202 5.04 -5.24 5.25
CA LYS A 202 6.47 -4.96 5.14
C LYS A 202 6.75 -3.50 4.78
N PHE A 203 5.79 -2.85 4.13
CA PHE A 203 5.88 -1.44 3.73
C PHE A 203 4.54 -0.74 3.92
N VAL A 204 4.57 0.44 4.49
CA VAL A 204 3.38 1.28 4.72
C VAL A 204 3.63 2.67 4.18
N VAL A 205 2.75 3.13 3.30
CA VAL A 205 2.68 4.54 2.91
C VAL A 205 1.71 5.25 3.84
N CYS A 206 2.17 6.29 4.52
CA CYS A 206 1.33 7.18 5.33
C CYS A 206 1.12 8.48 4.54
N ASP A 207 -0.07 8.65 3.96
CA ASP A 207 -0.42 9.85 3.19
C ASP A 207 -1.00 10.89 4.16
N GLU A 208 -0.15 11.82 4.66
CA GLU A 208 -0.49 12.88 5.62
C GLU A 208 -1.26 12.39 6.87
N ALA A 209 -0.89 11.23 7.41
CA ALA A 209 -1.57 10.60 8.54
C ALA A 209 -1.41 11.36 9.89
N GLY A 210 -0.85 12.56 9.91
CA GLY A 210 -0.44 13.29 11.09
C GLY A 210 -0.78 14.79 11.11
N SER A 211 -1.95 15.19 10.61
CA SER A 211 -2.43 16.58 10.80
C SER A 211 -3.50 16.66 11.87
#